data_eae3a25f1cf5d526b4472c1121560171
#
_entry.id   eae3a25f1cf5d526b4472c1121560171
#
_cell.length_a   1.000
_cell.length_b   1.000
_cell.length_c   1.000
_cell.angle_alpha   90.00
_cell.angle_beta   90.00
_cell.angle_gamma   90.00
#
_symmetry.space_group_name_H-M   'P 1'
#
loop_
_entity.id
_entity.type
_entity.pdbx_description
1 polymer ?
#
loop_
_entity_poly.entity_id
_entity_poly.type
_entity_poly.pdbx_seq_one_letter_code
_entity_poly.pdbx_strand_id
1 'polypeptide(L)'
;IRNMVATIEHKHGPIDLFCSNAGFVTSAGLEDANERIQKMWEVHVMAHIYAARAVLPQMIANGGGYLLNTASAAGLLTQIGSLSYSITKSAAVSLAEWISITHYHQGIRVSVLCPQAVRTDILTNSPDNREGDPEWEDGGVASSDGIIEPTDVAEVCMEAISEERFMILPHRQVQGYTEFKAENPEKWLSGMRKFQDRLFIDEPLPGDLMQDFR
;
A
#
# COMPACT_ATOMS: atom_id res chain seq x y z
N ILE A 1 1.28 18.97 -2.23
CA ILE A 1 1.93 18.55 -0.97
C ILE A 1 2.80 19.66 -0.41
N ARG A 2 3.82 20.17 -1.14
CA ARG A 2 4.73 21.22 -0.63
C ARG A 2 4.00 22.44 -0.05
N ASN A 3 3.05 23.01 -0.78
CA ASN A 3 2.28 24.16 -0.30
C ASN A 3 1.42 23.83 0.92
N MET A 4 0.87 22.61 0.97
CA MET A 4 0.12 22.12 2.13
C MET A 4 1.01 22.06 3.37
N VAL A 5 2.18 21.42 3.27
CA VAL A 5 3.17 21.34 4.35
C VAL A 5 3.57 22.73 4.83
N ALA A 6 4.00 23.61 3.93
CA ALA A 6 4.37 24.99 4.30
C ALA A 6 3.23 25.75 5.00
N THR A 7 1.98 25.56 4.57
CA THR A 7 0.81 26.18 5.21
C THR A 7 0.58 25.66 6.63
N ILE A 8 0.72 24.34 6.83
CA ILE A 8 0.55 23.70 8.15
C ILE A 8 1.66 24.17 9.09
N GLU A 9 2.92 24.12 8.66
CA GLU A 9 4.05 24.56 9.48
C GLU A 9 3.96 26.04 9.87
N HIS A 10 3.51 26.90 8.96
CA HIS A 10 3.31 28.30 9.25
C HIS A 10 2.22 28.56 10.32
N LYS A 11 1.14 27.75 10.31
CA LYS A 11 -0.01 27.94 11.20
C LYS A 11 0.12 27.22 12.54
N HIS A 12 0.76 26.07 12.54
CA HIS A 12 0.71 25.13 13.68
C HIS A 12 2.10 24.74 14.20
N GLY A 13 3.16 25.15 13.54
CA GLY A 13 4.53 24.75 13.88
C GLY A 13 4.98 23.49 13.14
N PRO A 14 6.16 22.95 13.52
CA PRO A 14 6.76 21.83 12.82
C PRO A 14 5.88 20.56 12.86
N ILE A 15 6.00 19.75 11.82
CA ILE A 15 5.30 18.47 11.70
C ILE A 15 6.17 17.38 12.32
N ASP A 16 5.69 16.72 13.38
CA ASP A 16 6.38 15.61 14.04
C ASP A 16 6.04 14.26 13.40
N LEU A 17 4.80 14.09 12.91
CA LEU A 17 4.32 12.87 12.22
C LEU A 17 3.64 13.25 10.91
N PHE A 18 4.07 12.60 9.82
CA PHE A 18 3.41 12.72 8.52
C PHE A 18 2.91 11.36 8.03
N CYS A 19 1.60 11.25 7.80
CA CYS A 19 0.95 10.05 7.28
C CYS A 19 0.70 10.18 5.77
N SER A 20 1.43 9.43 4.94
CA SER A 20 1.18 9.29 3.51
C SER A 20 0.21 8.14 3.28
N ASN A 21 -1.09 8.44 3.17
CA ASN A 21 -2.15 7.43 3.17
C ASN A 21 -3.00 7.39 1.90
N ALA A 22 -3.04 8.46 1.11
CA ALA A 22 -3.89 8.54 -0.08
C ALA A 22 -3.59 7.42 -1.07
N GLY A 23 -4.64 6.79 -1.61
CA GLY A 23 -4.51 5.71 -2.57
C GLY A 23 -5.85 5.30 -3.16
N PHE A 24 -5.79 4.49 -4.21
CA PHE A 24 -6.93 3.85 -4.88
C PHE A 24 -6.47 2.51 -5.46
N VAL A 25 -7.39 1.68 -5.90
CA VAL A 25 -7.10 0.38 -6.53
C VAL A 25 -7.65 0.35 -7.95
N THR A 26 -7.02 -0.43 -8.82
CA THR A 26 -7.54 -0.76 -10.15
C THR A 26 -7.45 -2.26 -10.36
N SER A 27 -8.43 -2.81 -11.08
CA SER A 27 -8.49 -4.23 -11.43
C SER A 27 -8.08 -4.38 -12.90
N ALA A 28 -6.78 -4.42 -13.16
CA ALA A 28 -6.23 -4.61 -14.50
C ALA A 28 -4.84 -5.25 -14.45
N GLY A 29 -4.45 -5.90 -15.55
CA GLY A 29 -3.15 -6.52 -15.78
C GLY A 29 -2.24 -5.69 -16.69
N LEU A 30 -1.54 -6.38 -17.58
CA LEU A 30 -0.64 -5.76 -18.56
C LEU A 30 -1.39 -4.99 -19.66
N GLU A 31 -2.65 -5.25 -19.84
CA GLU A 31 -3.55 -4.58 -20.79
C GLU A 31 -4.03 -3.20 -20.32
N ASP A 32 -3.72 -2.81 -19.08
CA ASP A 32 -4.16 -1.51 -18.55
C ASP A 32 -3.55 -0.34 -19.32
N ALA A 33 -4.31 0.73 -19.46
CA ALA A 33 -3.85 1.94 -20.14
C ALA A 33 -2.65 2.57 -19.41
N ASN A 34 -1.65 3.00 -20.18
CA ASN A 34 -0.45 3.63 -19.62
C ASN A 34 -0.75 4.82 -18.71
N GLU A 35 -1.77 5.61 -19.04
CA GLU A 35 -2.19 6.78 -18.27
C GLU A 35 -2.71 6.38 -16.88
N ARG A 36 -3.41 5.23 -16.77
CA ARG A 36 -3.91 4.70 -15.51
C ARG A 36 -2.75 4.19 -14.65
N ILE A 37 -1.84 3.43 -15.25
CA ILE A 37 -0.61 2.95 -14.60
C ILE A 37 0.20 4.15 -14.08
N GLN A 38 0.41 5.16 -14.91
CA GLN A 38 1.12 6.38 -14.53
C GLN A 38 0.42 7.14 -13.40
N LYS A 39 -0.91 7.26 -13.45
CA LYS A 39 -1.69 7.90 -12.39
C LYS A 39 -1.53 7.19 -11.05
N MET A 40 -1.54 5.86 -11.05
CA MET A 40 -1.32 5.08 -9.85
C MET A 40 0.10 5.27 -9.30
N TRP A 41 1.10 5.32 -10.19
CA TRP A 41 2.49 5.63 -9.82
C TRP A 41 2.61 7.00 -9.15
N GLU A 42 1.97 8.03 -9.71
CA GLU A 42 1.98 9.39 -9.13
C GLU A 42 1.38 9.42 -7.72
N VAL A 43 0.28 8.69 -7.49
CA VAL A 43 -0.40 8.70 -6.19
C VAL A 43 0.30 7.80 -5.17
N HIS A 44 0.73 6.60 -5.56
CA HIS A 44 1.25 5.62 -4.61
C HIS A 44 2.75 5.70 -4.37
N VAL A 45 3.51 6.32 -5.28
CA VAL A 45 4.97 6.40 -5.18
C VAL A 45 5.43 7.85 -5.12
N MET A 46 5.12 8.63 -6.15
CA MET A 46 5.62 10.00 -6.24
C MET A 46 5.07 10.90 -5.13
N ALA A 47 3.81 10.72 -4.72
CA ALA A 47 3.25 11.48 -3.61
C ALA A 47 4.00 11.23 -2.29
N HIS A 48 4.40 9.99 -2.01
CA HIS A 48 5.24 9.66 -0.85
C HIS A 48 6.62 10.34 -0.94
N ILE A 49 7.25 10.32 -2.13
CA ILE A 49 8.53 11.02 -2.37
C ILE A 49 8.37 12.53 -2.17
N TYR A 50 7.30 13.14 -2.71
CA TYR A 50 7.04 14.57 -2.53
C TYR A 50 6.77 14.94 -1.07
N ALA A 51 6.07 14.07 -0.33
CA ALA A 51 5.84 14.24 1.10
C ALA A 51 7.17 14.23 1.87
N ALA A 52 7.98 13.19 1.68
CA ALA A 52 9.28 13.07 2.33
C ALA A 52 10.18 14.29 2.04
N ARG A 53 10.28 14.70 0.78
CA ARG A 53 11.04 15.90 0.38
C ARG A 53 10.53 17.20 1.02
N ALA A 54 9.25 17.26 1.33
CA ALA A 54 8.67 18.46 1.93
C ALA A 54 8.89 18.52 3.44
N VAL A 55 8.80 17.38 4.17
CA VAL A 55 8.84 17.38 5.63
C VAL A 55 10.22 17.05 6.22
N LEU A 56 11.02 16.20 5.57
CA LEU A 56 12.30 15.76 6.11
C LEU A 56 13.27 16.90 6.48
N PRO A 57 13.44 17.97 5.66
CA PRO A 57 14.37 19.04 6.01
C PRO A 57 14.04 19.68 7.37
N GLN A 58 12.76 19.95 7.65
CA GLN A 58 12.34 20.54 8.91
C GLN A 58 12.39 19.53 10.06
N MET A 59 11.97 18.28 9.84
CA MET A 59 12.08 17.22 10.85
C MET A 59 13.54 17.04 11.29
N ILE A 60 14.48 16.95 10.36
CA ILE A 60 15.91 16.81 10.64
C ILE A 60 16.43 18.03 11.42
N ALA A 61 16.06 19.26 11.01
CA ALA A 61 16.47 20.49 11.70
C ALA A 61 15.93 20.55 13.14
N ASN A 62 14.79 19.94 13.42
CA ASN A 62 14.17 19.85 14.75
C ASN A 62 14.66 18.64 15.58
N GLY A 63 15.60 17.85 15.06
CA GLY A 63 16.18 16.72 15.78
C GLY A 63 15.51 15.38 15.52
N GLY A 64 14.53 15.30 14.62
CA GLY A 64 13.87 14.08 14.21
C GLY A 64 12.42 14.26 13.81
N GLY A 65 11.79 13.17 13.40
CA GLY A 65 10.38 13.11 13.01
C GLY A 65 9.99 11.70 12.56
N TYR A 66 8.70 11.54 12.29
CA TYR A 66 8.13 10.24 11.97
C TYR A 66 7.35 10.24 10.64
N LEU A 67 7.59 9.23 9.80
CA LEU A 67 6.80 8.98 8.59
C LEU A 67 6.01 7.68 8.74
N LEU A 68 4.70 7.73 8.51
CA LEU A 68 3.85 6.56 8.34
C LEU A 68 3.41 6.46 6.88
N ASN A 69 3.92 5.46 6.18
CA ASN A 69 3.60 5.23 4.76
C ASN A 69 2.60 4.07 4.62
N THR A 70 1.44 4.33 4.02
CA THR A 70 0.45 3.28 3.74
C THR A 70 0.76 2.59 2.42
N ALA A 71 1.35 1.39 2.52
CA ALA A 71 1.51 0.46 1.40
C ALA A 71 0.29 -0.48 1.31
N SER A 72 0.51 -1.78 1.28
CA SER A 72 -0.50 -2.85 1.28
C SER A 72 0.17 -4.20 1.42
N ALA A 73 -0.53 -5.22 1.87
CA ALA A 73 -0.11 -6.61 1.71
C ALA A 73 0.16 -6.98 0.23
N ALA A 74 -0.51 -6.32 -0.72
CA ALA A 74 -0.25 -6.44 -2.15
C ALA A 74 1.21 -6.08 -2.53
N GLY A 75 1.83 -5.17 -1.79
CA GLY A 75 3.24 -4.81 -1.97
C GLY A 75 4.22 -5.89 -1.53
N LEU A 76 3.80 -6.79 -0.65
CA LEU A 76 4.59 -7.90 -0.12
C LEU A 76 4.29 -9.22 -0.86
N LEU A 77 3.01 -9.47 -1.16
CA LEU A 77 2.51 -10.77 -1.59
C LEU A 77 2.15 -10.84 -3.09
N THR A 78 2.00 -9.68 -3.75
CA THR A 78 1.45 -9.51 -5.09
C THR A 78 -0.05 -9.82 -5.15
N GLN A 79 -0.87 -8.85 -5.55
CA GLN A 79 -2.31 -9.01 -5.67
C GLN A 79 -2.68 -9.51 -7.07
N ILE A 80 -3.34 -10.67 -7.14
CA ILE A 80 -3.90 -11.22 -8.38
C ILE A 80 -4.93 -10.22 -8.95
N GLY A 81 -4.90 -10.01 -10.27
CA GLY A 81 -5.84 -9.13 -10.98
C GLY A 81 -5.57 -7.62 -10.80
N SER A 82 -4.45 -7.22 -10.18
CA SER A 82 -4.12 -5.80 -10.01
C SER A 82 -2.62 -5.56 -10.10
N LEU A 83 -2.12 -5.48 -11.34
CA LEU A 83 -0.69 -5.34 -11.64
C LEU A 83 -0.12 -4.03 -11.09
N SER A 84 -0.70 -2.90 -11.50
CA SER A 84 -0.21 -1.56 -11.17
C SER A 84 -0.24 -1.29 -9.66
N TYR A 85 -1.28 -1.78 -8.99
CA TYR A 85 -1.39 -1.70 -7.53
C TYR A 85 -0.26 -2.47 -6.84
N SER A 86 -0.02 -3.73 -7.25
CA SER A 86 1.04 -4.56 -6.69
C SER A 86 2.43 -3.93 -6.85
N ILE A 87 2.75 -3.44 -8.06
CA ILE A 87 4.04 -2.81 -8.36
C ILE A 87 4.22 -1.54 -7.53
N THR A 88 3.22 -0.66 -7.50
CA THR A 88 3.33 0.62 -6.80
C THR A 88 3.36 0.47 -5.29
N LYS A 89 2.64 -0.50 -4.72
CA LYS A 89 2.69 -0.80 -3.29
C LYS A 89 4.01 -1.47 -2.88
N SER A 90 4.62 -2.29 -3.75
CA SER A 90 6.00 -2.78 -3.53
C SER A 90 7.02 -1.63 -3.56
N ALA A 91 6.88 -0.69 -4.49
CA ALA A 91 7.73 0.50 -4.54
C ALA A 91 7.57 1.38 -3.29
N ALA A 92 6.36 1.51 -2.74
CA ALA A 92 6.12 2.25 -1.49
C ALA A 92 6.80 1.59 -0.28
N VAL A 93 6.80 0.25 -0.20
CA VAL A 93 7.56 -0.49 0.84
C VAL A 93 9.05 -0.21 0.70
N SER A 94 9.60 -0.38 -0.50
CA SER A 94 11.04 -0.14 -0.77
C SER A 94 11.46 1.30 -0.47
N LEU A 95 10.60 2.29 -0.78
CA LEU A 95 10.84 3.69 -0.44
C LEU A 95 10.90 3.90 1.08
N ALA A 96 9.96 3.31 1.82
CA ALA A 96 9.93 3.40 3.28
C ALA A 96 11.19 2.78 3.90
N GLU A 97 11.62 1.61 3.41
CA GLU A 97 12.87 0.96 3.83
C GLU A 97 14.07 1.85 3.56
N TRP A 98 14.17 2.41 2.35
CA TRP A 98 15.27 3.27 1.96
C TRP A 98 15.38 4.51 2.87
N ILE A 99 14.24 5.17 3.16
CA ILE A 99 14.23 6.34 4.05
C ILE A 99 14.64 5.93 5.47
N SER A 100 14.11 4.81 5.98
CA SER A 100 14.44 4.29 7.30
C SER A 100 15.93 4.02 7.45
N ILE A 101 16.54 3.35 6.48
CA ILE A 101 17.97 3.05 6.49
C ILE A 101 18.81 4.35 6.39
N THR A 102 18.46 5.22 5.46
CA THR A 102 19.31 6.37 5.08
C THR A 102 19.26 7.50 6.10
N HIS A 103 18.07 7.76 6.70
CA HIS A 103 17.85 8.91 7.56
C HIS A 103 17.74 8.57 9.06
N TYR A 104 17.92 7.32 9.47
CA TYR A 104 17.82 6.89 10.86
C TYR A 104 18.75 7.67 11.78
N HIS A 105 20.01 7.91 11.34
CA HIS A 105 21.01 8.66 12.09
C HIS A 105 20.67 10.15 12.28
N GLN A 106 19.70 10.66 11.52
CA GLN A 106 19.19 12.04 11.61
C GLN A 106 17.94 12.15 12.48
N GLY A 107 17.60 11.11 13.24
CA GLY A 107 16.42 11.09 14.10
C GLY A 107 15.12 10.75 13.37
N ILE A 108 15.15 10.39 12.08
CA ILE A 108 13.96 10.02 11.34
C ILE A 108 13.57 8.58 11.64
N ARG A 109 12.28 8.40 11.94
CA ARG A 109 11.65 7.08 12.10
C ARG A 109 10.61 6.87 11.00
N VAL A 110 10.45 5.63 10.58
CA VAL A 110 9.52 5.27 9.50
C VAL A 110 8.79 4.00 9.86
N SER A 111 7.48 4.00 9.69
CA SER A 111 6.68 2.79 9.63
C SER A 111 6.02 2.64 8.26
N VAL A 112 5.88 1.41 7.80
CA VAL A 112 5.12 1.06 6.60
C VAL A 112 3.93 0.17 6.98
N LEU A 113 2.73 0.66 6.71
CA LEU A 113 1.47 -0.03 6.95
C LEU A 113 1.12 -0.90 5.74
N CYS A 114 1.01 -2.21 5.94
CA CYS A 114 0.73 -3.19 4.89
C CYS A 114 -0.54 -4.01 5.21
N PRO A 115 -1.73 -3.43 5.13
CA PRO A 115 -2.98 -4.12 5.40
C PRO A 115 -3.42 -4.97 4.19
N GLN A 116 -4.30 -5.95 4.44
CA GLN A 116 -5.23 -6.50 3.47
C GLN A 116 -6.52 -5.65 3.45
N ALA A 117 -7.70 -6.27 3.34
CA ALA A 117 -8.96 -5.54 3.27
C ALA A 117 -9.27 -4.75 4.55
N VAL A 118 -9.48 -3.46 4.41
CA VAL A 118 -9.95 -2.56 5.47
C VAL A 118 -11.21 -1.88 4.96
N ARG A 119 -12.27 -1.85 5.76
CA ARG A 119 -13.57 -1.25 5.41
C ARG A 119 -13.45 0.27 5.29
N THR A 120 -13.04 0.72 4.12
CA THR A 120 -12.86 2.13 3.75
C THR A 120 -13.49 2.40 2.39
N ASP A 121 -13.54 3.66 2.01
CA ASP A 121 -14.03 4.09 0.70
C ASP A 121 -13.05 3.82 -0.45
N ILE A 122 -12.02 2.99 -0.25
CA ILE A 122 -11.01 2.72 -1.29
C ILE A 122 -11.62 2.11 -2.55
N LEU A 123 -12.63 1.25 -2.41
CA LEU A 123 -13.34 0.66 -3.55
C LEU A 123 -14.20 1.70 -4.26
N THR A 124 -15.03 2.43 -3.51
CA THR A 124 -15.95 3.44 -4.05
C THR A 124 -15.21 4.63 -4.68
N ASN A 125 -14.04 4.98 -4.15
CA ASN A 125 -13.20 6.05 -4.69
C ASN A 125 -12.28 5.58 -5.83
N SER A 126 -12.30 4.31 -6.18
CA SER A 126 -11.47 3.76 -7.26
C SER A 126 -12.13 3.96 -8.63
N PRO A 127 -11.33 4.22 -9.68
CA PRO A 127 -11.88 4.57 -11.00
C PRO A 127 -12.63 3.41 -11.70
N ASP A 128 -12.43 2.20 -11.24
CA ASP A 128 -13.10 0.99 -11.76
C ASP A 128 -14.44 0.71 -11.08
N ASN A 129 -14.75 1.43 -9.99
CA ASN A 129 -16.03 1.29 -9.31
C ASN A 129 -17.18 1.76 -10.22
N ARG A 130 -18.19 0.92 -10.40
CA ARG A 130 -19.41 1.21 -11.14
C ARG A 130 -20.56 1.36 -10.18
N GLU A 131 -21.53 2.19 -10.55
CA GLU A 131 -22.76 2.32 -9.76
C GLU A 131 -23.45 0.96 -9.67
N GLY A 132 -23.62 0.43 -8.45
CA GLY A 132 -24.17 -0.91 -8.19
C GLY A 132 -23.14 -2.03 -8.05
N ASP A 133 -21.83 -1.74 -8.14
CA ASP A 133 -20.82 -2.73 -7.78
C ASP A 133 -20.95 -3.10 -6.30
N PRO A 134 -20.71 -4.38 -5.95
CA PRO A 134 -20.85 -4.83 -4.58
C PRO A 134 -19.88 -4.05 -3.68
N GLU A 135 -20.36 -3.77 -2.47
CA GLU A 135 -19.50 -3.34 -1.37
C GLU A 135 -18.48 -4.46 -1.05
N TRP A 136 -17.63 -4.22 -0.04
CA TRP A 136 -16.70 -5.24 0.41
C TRP A 136 -17.37 -6.61 0.61
N GLU A 137 -16.99 -7.61 -0.21
CA GLU A 137 -17.41 -9.00 -0.07
C GLU A 137 -16.30 -9.84 0.53
N ASP A 138 -16.68 -10.83 1.34
CA ASP A 138 -15.76 -11.84 1.85
C ASP A 138 -15.33 -12.79 0.72
N GLY A 139 -14.06 -13.23 0.76
CA GLY A 139 -13.54 -14.25 -0.15
C GLY A 139 -12.81 -13.74 -1.39
N GLY A 140 -12.75 -12.42 -1.64
CA GLY A 140 -11.90 -11.83 -2.67
C GLY A 140 -10.41 -11.89 -2.31
N VAL A 141 -9.55 -11.51 -3.27
CA VAL A 141 -8.08 -11.54 -3.08
C VAL A 141 -7.64 -10.78 -1.83
N ALA A 142 -8.19 -9.59 -1.60
CA ALA A 142 -7.80 -8.73 -0.48
C ALA A 142 -8.50 -9.10 0.83
N SER A 143 -9.66 -9.76 0.78
CA SER A 143 -10.50 -10.11 1.94
C SER A 143 -10.43 -11.57 2.35
N SER A 144 -9.50 -12.35 1.77
CA SER A 144 -9.34 -13.78 2.07
C SER A 144 -9.11 -14.12 3.56
N ASP A 145 -8.56 -13.18 4.31
CA ASP A 145 -8.33 -13.31 5.76
C ASP A 145 -9.27 -12.42 6.61
N GLY A 146 -10.35 -11.96 6.00
CA GLY A 146 -11.36 -11.09 6.60
C GLY A 146 -11.16 -9.61 6.29
N ILE A 147 -12.18 -8.83 6.66
CA ILE A 147 -12.22 -7.37 6.51
C ILE A 147 -12.18 -6.77 7.91
N ILE A 148 -11.24 -5.87 8.16
CA ILE A 148 -11.10 -5.18 9.46
C ILE A 148 -11.56 -3.73 9.37
N GLU A 149 -11.88 -3.13 10.53
CA GLU A 149 -12.34 -1.76 10.59
C GLU A 149 -11.15 -0.77 10.60
N PRO A 150 -11.33 0.45 10.07
CA PRO A 150 -10.27 1.48 10.08
C PRO A 150 -9.78 1.85 11.48
N THR A 151 -10.66 1.78 12.48
CA THR A 151 -10.32 2.03 13.89
C THR A 151 -9.32 1.03 14.44
N ASP A 152 -9.52 -0.26 14.12
CA ASP A 152 -8.61 -1.34 14.54
C ASP A 152 -7.22 -1.15 13.92
N VAL A 153 -7.18 -0.74 12.63
CA VAL A 153 -5.91 -0.42 11.94
C VAL A 153 -5.22 0.77 12.60
N ALA A 154 -5.98 1.81 12.96
CA ALA A 154 -5.42 2.99 13.60
C ALA A 154 -4.81 2.66 14.98
N GLU A 155 -5.46 1.81 15.78
CA GLU A 155 -4.92 1.34 17.06
C GLU A 155 -3.59 0.60 16.88
N VAL A 156 -3.52 -0.34 15.92
CA VAL A 156 -2.28 -1.07 15.60
C VAL A 156 -1.19 -0.12 15.11
N CYS A 157 -1.53 0.93 14.35
CA CYS A 157 -0.57 1.95 13.94
C CYS A 157 -0.04 2.75 15.12
N MET A 158 -0.90 3.18 16.05
CA MET A 158 -0.49 3.95 17.23
C MET A 158 0.44 3.13 18.13
N GLU A 159 0.14 1.84 18.35
CA GLU A 159 1.02 0.93 19.07
C GLU A 159 2.39 0.83 18.36
N ALA A 160 2.39 0.54 17.06
CA ALA A 160 3.62 0.40 16.29
C ALA A 160 4.48 1.66 16.26
N ILE A 161 3.86 2.85 16.16
CA ILE A 161 4.56 4.14 16.23
C ILE A 161 5.21 4.33 17.60
N SER A 162 4.50 3.98 18.69
CA SER A 162 5.06 4.08 20.04
C SER A 162 6.28 3.18 20.28
N GLU A 163 6.35 2.06 19.55
CA GLU A 163 7.46 1.10 19.58
C GLU A 163 8.52 1.35 18.51
N GLU A 164 8.35 2.37 17.68
CA GLU A 164 9.17 2.63 16.49
C GLU A 164 9.27 1.40 15.55
N ARG A 165 8.22 0.58 15.49
CA ARG A 165 8.16 -0.65 14.69
C ARG A 165 8.02 -0.30 13.20
N PHE A 166 8.94 -0.80 12.38
CA PHE A 166 8.97 -0.50 10.95
C PHE A 166 7.77 -1.10 10.19
N MET A 167 7.58 -2.43 10.27
CA MET A 167 6.52 -3.13 9.53
C MET A 167 5.24 -3.24 10.36
N ILE A 168 4.13 -2.73 9.84
CA ILE A 168 2.82 -2.80 10.47
C ILE A 168 1.92 -3.72 9.64
N LEU A 169 1.56 -4.87 10.22
CA LEU A 169 0.74 -5.91 9.61
C LEU A 169 -0.54 -6.11 10.43
N PRO A 170 -1.63 -5.36 10.17
CA PRO A 170 -2.88 -5.50 10.90
C PRO A 170 -3.48 -6.91 10.76
N HIS A 171 -3.35 -7.51 9.58
CA HIS A 171 -3.69 -8.91 9.33
C HIS A 171 -2.47 -9.78 9.63
N ARG A 172 -2.47 -10.44 10.77
CA ARG A 172 -1.32 -11.21 11.29
C ARG A 172 -0.86 -12.34 10.36
N GLN A 173 -1.76 -12.87 9.55
CA GLN A 173 -1.48 -13.92 8.57
C GLN A 173 -0.45 -13.48 7.51
N VAL A 174 -0.42 -12.20 7.18
CA VAL A 174 0.49 -11.63 6.17
C VAL A 174 1.95 -11.90 6.51
N GLN A 175 2.32 -11.90 7.80
CA GLN A 175 3.68 -12.24 8.22
C GLN A 175 4.06 -13.65 7.77
N GLY A 176 3.25 -14.64 8.11
CA GLY A 176 3.50 -16.04 7.74
C GLY A 176 3.54 -16.27 6.22
N TYR A 177 2.70 -15.56 5.47
CA TYR A 177 2.74 -15.61 4.01
C TYR A 177 4.04 -15.02 3.44
N THR A 178 4.50 -13.91 4.00
CA THR A 178 5.75 -13.27 3.57
C THR A 178 6.96 -14.14 3.87
N GLU A 179 7.02 -14.75 5.05
CA GLU A 179 8.04 -15.71 5.45
C GLU A 179 8.04 -16.93 4.52
N PHE A 180 6.87 -17.54 4.29
CA PHE A 180 6.73 -18.69 3.39
C PHE A 180 7.14 -18.35 1.95
N LYS A 181 6.74 -17.17 1.44
CA LYS A 181 7.13 -16.68 0.10
C LYS A 181 8.65 -16.54 -0.03
N ALA A 182 9.31 -16.02 1.00
CA ALA A 182 10.76 -15.83 0.99
C ALA A 182 11.51 -17.16 1.04
N GLU A 183 11.06 -18.11 1.85
CA GLU A 183 11.69 -19.42 2.00
C GLU A 183 11.40 -20.37 0.84
N ASN A 184 10.20 -20.29 0.25
CA ASN A 184 9.70 -21.27 -0.73
C ASN A 184 9.05 -20.58 -1.95
N PRO A 185 9.79 -19.76 -2.74
CA PRO A 185 9.20 -18.95 -3.80
C PRO A 185 8.45 -19.76 -4.86
N GLU A 186 8.99 -20.94 -5.27
CA GLU A 186 8.33 -21.78 -6.28
C GLU A 186 7.02 -22.40 -5.77
N LYS A 187 6.97 -22.80 -4.49
CA LYS A 187 5.74 -23.30 -3.87
C LYS A 187 4.72 -22.18 -3.71
N TRP A 188 5.18 -20.99 -3.34
CA TRP A 188 4.34 -19.80 -3.26
C TRP A 188 3.69 -19.50 -4.61
N LEU A 189 4.46 -19.38 -5.69
CA LEU A 189 3.95 -19.13 -7.03
C LEU A 189 2.98 -20.22 -7.51
N SER A 190 3.27 -21.49 -7.22
CA SER A 190 2.36 -22.59 -7.52
C SER A 190 1.04 -22.49 -6.75
N GLY A 191 1.10 -22.09 -5.48
CA GLY A 191 -0.09 -21.84 -4.65
C GLY A 191 -0.93 -20.68 -5.17
N MET A 192 -0.28 -19.57 -5.54
CA MET A 192 -0.95 -18.38 -6.08
C MET A 192 -1.64 -18.65 -7.42
N ARG A 193 -1.05 -19.45 -8.31
CA ARG A 193 -1.72 -19.89 -9.54
C ARG A 193 -3.01 -20.66 -9.23
N LYS A 194 -2.98 -21.63 -8.33
CA LYS A 194 -4.18 -22.37 -7.90
C LYS A 194 -5.21 -21.48 -7.22
N PHE A 195 -4.76 -20.44 -6.52
CA PHE A 195 -5.65 -19.45 -5.92
C PHE A 195 -6.32 -18.61 -7.00
N GLN A 196 -5.57 -18.16 -8.01
CA GLN A 196 -6.11 -17.45 -9.17
C GLN A 196 -7.17 -18.31 -9.89
N ASP A 197 -6.89 -19.58 -10.17
CA ASP A 197 -7.85 -20.49 -10.83
C ASP A 197 -9.18 -20.61 -10.06
N ARG A 198 -9.14 -20.50 -8.73
CA ARG A 198 -10.35 -20.52 -7.90
C ARG A 198 -11.11 -19.20 -7.90
N LEU A 199 -10.40 -18.07 -7.94
CA LEU A 199 -11.01 -16.74 -7.95
C LEU A 199 -11.71 -16.43 -9.27
N PHE A 200 -11.20 -16.96 -10.37
CA PHE A 200 -11.68 -16.70 -11.74
C PHE A 200 -12.32 -17.95 -12.37
N ILE A 201 -13.02 -18.76 -11.56
CA ILE A 201 -13.58 -20.06 -12.04
C ILE A 201 -14.59 -19.87 -13.17
N ASP A 202 -15.36 -18.78 -13.16
CA ASP A 202 -16.41 -18.45 -14.14
C ASP A 202 -16.04 -17.19 -14.98
N GLU A 203 -14.80 -16.73 -14.89
CA GLU A 203 -14.30 -15.52 -15.57
C GLU A 203 -12.98 -15.80 -16.30
N PRO A 204 -12.64 -15.01 -17.33
CA PRO A 204 -11.31 -15.09 -17.95
C PRO A 204 -10.21 -14.84 -16.94
N LEU A 205 -9.13 -15.62 -17.00
CA LEU A 205 -7.95 -15.35 -16.17
C LEU A 205 -7.35 -13.99 -16.55
N PRO A 206 -6.75 -13.26 -15.59
CA PRO A 206 -6.12 -11.96 -15.88
C PRO A 206 -5.16 -11.96 -17.05
N GLY A 207 -4.42 -13.08 -17.27
CA GLY A 207 -3.51 -13.23 -18.39
C GLY A 207 -4.19 -13.34 -19.77
N ASP A 208 -5.45 -13.76 -19.83
CA ASP A 208 -6.19 -13.94 -21.08
C ASP A 208 -6.54 -12.61 -21.74
N LEU A 209 -6.68 -11.54 -20.94
CA LEU A 209 -6.99 -10.20 -21.42
C LEU A 209 -5.91 -9.62 -22.35
N MET A 210 -4.68 -10.14 -22.28
CA MET A 210 -3.59 -9.74 -23.16
C MET A 210 -3.76 -10.23 -24.61
N GLN A 211 -4.62 -11.23 -24.87
CA GLN A 211 -4.81 -11.78 -26.24
C GLN A 211 -5.43 -10.73 -27.17
N ASP A 212 -6.23 -9.81 -26.62
CA ASP A 212 -6.90 -8.73 -27.35
C ASP A 212 -6.15 -7.39 -27.30
N PHE A 213 -5.00 -7.34 -26.62
CA PHE A 213 -4.17 -6.15 -26.51
C PHE A 213 -3.45 -5.84 -27.83
N ARG A 214 -3.71 -4.65 -28.42
CA ARG A 214 -3.14 -4.19 -29.70
C ARG A 214 -2.60 -2.77 -29.62
#